data_90109dfee170700b5c4e63c980346548
#
_entry.id   90109dfee170700b5c4e63c980346548
#
_cell.length_a   1.000
_cell.length_b   1.000
_cell.length_c   1.000
_cell.angle_alpha   90.00
_cell.angle_beta   90.00
_cell.angle_gamma   90.00
#
_symmetry.space_group_name_H-M   'P 1'
#
loop_
_entity.id
_entity.type
_entity.pdbx_description
1 polymer ?
#
loop_
_entity_poly.entity_id
_entity_poly.type
_entity_poly.pdbx_seq_one_letter_code
_entity_poly.pdbx_strand_id
1 'polypeptide(L)'
;ESAMAFGCLMSDMWLGEFDTLSPEVFHSVMGKRYPTFSKRTQQDAQEFLICVLNELHEALKKVRAQLKRRCITNAKASRGSGSETSIITELFEGQLTYDITCLECKITTNRPESFTVLSLPVPSKSACSLQDCLQCFFQQDTLTWNNQIHCSRCGTKQDAAVKGTITKAPQIIIFHLKRFEWQGKHKGKLSTDICYPLSDLDLSPYSSPPLCRDAEYSLCAVVNHTGFLDDGHYTAFCKHSVTKNWYRFDDAQITKIANSSVQTGAAYLLFY
;
A
#
# COMPACT_ATOMS: atom_id res chain seq x y z
N GLU A 1 -19.59 -11.19 3.08
CA GLU A 1 -20.18 -10.26 4.06
C GLU A 1 -19.41 -8.91 4.02
N SER A 2 -18.09 -8.90 4.23
CA SER A 2 -17.25 -7.68 4.25
C SER A 2 -17.36 -6.84 2.97
N ALA A 3 -17.27 -7.48 1.79
CA ALA A 3 -17.37 -6.78 0.51
C ALA A 3 -18.78 -6.19 0.25
N MET A 4 -19.83 -6.85 0.76
CA MET A 4 -21.19 -6.28 0.67
C MET A 4 -21.34 -5.07 1.58
N ALA A 5 -20.89 -5.16 2.83
CA ALA A 5 -20.95 -4.05 3.77
C ALA A 5 -20.14 -2.83 3.26
N PHE A 6 -18.97 -3.08 2.67
CA PHE A 6 -18.17 -2.04 2.00
C PHE A 6 -18.91 -1.45 0.80
N GLY A 7 -19.49 -2.31 -0.06
CA GLY A 7 -20.25 -1.87 -1.23
C GLY A 7 -21.46 -1.02 -0.88
N CYS A 8 -22.22 -1.39 0.16
CA CYS A 8 -23.34 -0.58 0.67
C CYS A 8 -22.83 0.78 1.16
N LEU A 9 -21.79 0.82 2.00
CA LEU A 9 -21.23 2.07 2.49
C LEU A 9 -20.76 2.99 1.35
N MET A 10 -20.07 2.44 0.34
CA MET A 10 -19.62 3.20 -0.82
C MET A 10 -20.81 3.69 -1.68
N SER A 11 -21.85 2.86 -1.84
CA SER A 11 -23.06 3.25 -2.57
C SER A 11 -23.76 4.43 -1.88
N ASP A 12 -23.94 4.34 -0.56
CA ASP A 12 -24.60 5.40 0.21
C ASP A 12 -23.79 6.71 0.17
N MET A 13 -22.45 6.62 0.29
CA MET A 13 -21.56 7.77 0.13
C MET A 13 -21.65 8.39 -1.27
N TRP A 14 -21.77 7.56 -2.31
CA TRP A 14 -21.79 8.02 -3.69
C TRP A 14 -23.14 8.63 -4.10
N LEU A 15 -24.24 8.10 -3.60
CA LEU A 15 -25.60 8.62 -3.86
C LEU A 15 -25.81 10.00 -3.23
N GLY A 16 -25.13 10.30 -2.12
CA GLY A 16 -25.16 11.63 -1.50
C GLY A 16 -26.52 11.99 -0.88
N GLU A 17 -27.32 11.00 -0.49
CA GLU A 17 -28.65 11.20 0.12
C GLU A 17 -28.57 11.59 1.60
N PHE A 18 -27.41 11.45 2.22
CA PHE A 18 -27.19 11.68 3.65
C PHE A 18 -26.12 12.76 3.87
N ASP A 19 -26.37 13.66 4.82
CA ASP A 19 -25.38 14.65 5.24
C ASP A 19 -24.17 14.02 5.93
N THR A 20 -24.41 12.92 6.65
CA THR A 20 -23.37 12.13 7.33
C THR A 20 -23.68 10.65 7.24
N LEU A 21 -22.66 9.81 7.14
CA LEU A 21 -22.79 8.37 7.13
C LEU A 21 -21.94 7.76 8.24
N SER A 22 -22.52 6.79 8.96
CA SER A 22 -21.79 6.01 9.93
C SER A 22 -21.21 4.75 9.28
N PRO A 23 -19.89 4.48 9.38
CA PRO A 23 -19.30 3.23 8.90
C PRO A 23 -19.50 2.05 9.87
N GLU A 24 -20.40 2.17 10.86
CA GLU A 24 -20.51 1.22 11.98
C GLU A 24 -20.84 -0.22 11.52
N VAL A 25 -21.70 -0.38 10.51
CA VAL A 25 -22.03 -1.69 9.95
C VAL A 25 -20.79 -2.34 9.34
N PHE A 26 -20.05 -1.59 8.53
CA PHE A 26 -18.79 -2.06 7.93
C PHE A 26 -17.73 -2.35 9.00
N HIS A 27 -17.58 -1.46 9.98
CA HIS A 27 -16.67 -1.65 11.12
C HIS A 27 -17.02 -2.93 11.92
N SER A 28 -18.29 -3.15 12.21
CA SER A 28 -18.75 -4.35 12.93
C SER A 28 -18.43 -5.64 12.18
N VAL A 29 -18.64 -5.65 10.86
CA VAL A 29 -18.33 -6.81 10.01
C VAL A 29 -16.82 -7.06 9.95
N MET A 30 -16.00 -6.01 9.81
CA MET A 30 -14.54 -6.12 9.85
C MET A 30 -14.04 -6.57 11.21
N GLY A 31 -14.62 -6.07 12.30
CA GLY A 31 -14.27 -6.46 13.68
C GLY A 31 -14.57 -7.92 13.99
N LYS A 32 -15.64 -8.51 13.43
CA LYS A 32 -15.91 -9.95 13.53
C LYS A 32 -14.84 -10.79 12.82
N ARG A 33 -14.36 -10.32 11.68
CA ARG A 33 -13.34 -11.01 10.88
C ARG A 33 -11.93 -10.84 11.44
N TYR A 34 -11.64 -9.64 11.93
CA TYR A 34 -10.36 -9.22 12.49
C TYR A 34 -10.56 -8.64 13.89
N PRO A 35 -10.47 -9.47 14.96
CA PRO A 35 -10.79 -9.06 16.33
C PRO A 35 -10.02 -7.84 16.85
N THR A 36 -8.85 -7.56 16.27
CA THR A 36 -8.07 -6.33 16.58
C THR A 36 -8.91 -5.08 16.35
N PHE A 37 -9.69 -5.02 15.27
CA PHE A 37 -10.54 -3.88 14.92
C PHE A 37 -11.91 -3.88 15.61
N SER A 38 -12.27 -4.91 16.40
CA SER A 38 -13.54 -4.93 17.14
C SER A 38 -13.53 -4.01 18.37
N LYS A 39 -12.34 -3.63 18.84
CA LYS A 39 -12.17 -2.79 20.03
C LYS A 39 -12.28 -1.31 19.64
N ARG A 40 -12.88 -0.50 20.51
CA ARG A 40 -12.90 0.97 20.38
C ARG A 40 -11.58 1.60 20.88
N THR A 41 -10.46 1.06 20.42
CA THR A 41 -9.11 1.56 20.69
C THR A 41 -8.49 2.03 19.40
N GLN A 42 -7.47 2.88 19.50
CA GLN A 42 -6.70 3.33 18.32
C GLN A 42 -6.11 2.14 17.58
N GLN A 43 -6.24 2.16 16.26
CA GLN A 43 -5.77 1.10 15.37
C GLN A 43 -4.97 1.70 14.21
N ASP A 44 -4.12 0.88 13.61
CA ASP A 44 -3.29 1.29 12.47
C ASP A 44 -4.09 1.29 11.17
N ALA A 45 -4.17 2.46 10.51
CA ALA A 45 -4.89 2.61 9.25
C ALA A 45 -4.27 1.80 8.10
N GLN A 46 -2.95 1.57 8.10
CA GLN A 46 -2.29 0.76 7.09
C GLN A 46 -2.65 -0.72 7.25
N GLU A 47 -2.65 -1.22 8.49
CA GLU A 47 -3.07 -2.60 8.78
C GLU A 47 -4.55 -2.80 8.40
N PHE A 48 -5.41 -1.84 8.75
CA PHE A 48 -6.83 -1.88 8.36
C PHE A 48 -7.00 -1.89 6.85
N LEU A 49 -6.29 -1.03 6.12
CA LEU A 49 -6.33 -0.96 4.65
C LEU A 49 -5.97 -2.31 4.02
N ILE A 50 -4.89 -2.96 4.47
CA ILE A 50 -4.48 -4.28 3.96
C ILE A 50 -5.58 -5.31 4.19
N CYS A 51 -6.19 -5.33 5.39
CA CYS A 51 -7.28 -6.24 5.69
C CYS A 51 -8.50 -6.00 4.77
N VAL A 52 -8.86 -4.74 4.52
CA VAL A 52 -9.95 -4.38 3.59
C VAL A 52 -9.64 -4.83 2.17
N LEU A 53 -8.45 -4.53 1.64
CA LEU A 53 -8.05 -4.94 0.30
C LEU A 53 -8.08 -6.46 0.13
N ASN A 54 -7.61 -7.21 1.12
CA ASN A 54 -7.63 -8.67 1.11
C ASN A 54 -9.06 -9.24 1.11
N GLU A 55 -9.96 -8.71 1.95
CA GLU A 55 -11.36 -9.14 1.98
C GLU A 55 -12.08 -8.87 0.66
N LEU A 56 -11.84 -7.69 0.07
CA LEU A 56 -12.40 -7.34 -1.23
C LEU A 56 -11.85 -8.25 -2.34
N HIS A 57 -10.54 -8.51 -2.34
CA HIS A 57 -9.91 -9.43 -3.28
C HIS A 57 -10.54 -10.82 -3.22
N GLU A 58 -10.62 -11.41 -2.03
CA GLU A 58 -11.16 -12.76 -1.83
C GLU A 58 -12.64 -12.87 -2.24
N ALA A 59 -13.44 -11.84 -1.98
CA ALA A 59 -14.85 -11.83 -2.38
C ALA A 59 -15.01 -11.72 -3.90
N LEU A 60 -14.28 -10.78 -4.53
CA LEU A 60 -14.39 -10.50 -5.96
C LEU A 60 -13.78 -11.63 -6.81
N LYS A 61 -12.72 -12.27 -6.34
CA LYS A 61 -12.16 -13.48 -6.95
C LYS A 61 -13.21 -14.59 -7.06
N LYS A 62 -13.98 -14.85 -5.99
CA LYS A 62 -15.04 -15.85 -5.97
C LYS A 62 -16.15 -15.53 -6.98
N VAL A 63 -16.58 -14.27 -7.03
CA VAL A 63 -17.60 -13.81 -8.00
C VAL A 63 -17.13 -14.01 -9.44
N ARG A 64 -15.90 -13.61 -9.74
CA ARG A 64 -15.29 -13.77 -11.08
C ARG A 64 -15.21 -15.26 -11.49
N ALA A 65 -14.83 -16.14 -10.56
CA ALA A 65 -14.78 -17.58 -10.81
C ALA A 65 -16.18 -18.16 -11.08
N GLN A 66 -17.22 -17.72 -10.35
CA GLN A 66 -18.59 -18.15 -10.57
C GLN A 66 -19.13 -17.67 -11.91
N LEU A 67 -18.87 -16.42 -12.29
CA LEU A 67 -19.27 -15.87 -13.59
C LEU A 67 -18.61 -16.63 -14.75
N LYS A 68 -17.29 -16.88 -14.66
CA LYS A 68 -16.58 -17.71 -15.65
C LYS A 68 -17.20 -19.10 -15.81
N ARG A 69 -17.55 -19.78 -14.70
CA ARG A 69 -18.20 -21.10 -14.74
C ARG A 69 -19.57 -21.05 -15.44
N ARG A 70 -20.35 -19.97 -15.25
CA ARG A 70 -21.66 -19.82 -15.92
C ARG A 70 -21.52 -19.54 -17.42
N CYS A 71 -20.45 -18.84 -17.84
CA CYS A 71 -20.21 -18.54 -19.26
C CYS A 71 -19.60 -19.71 -20.06
N ILE A 72 -18.98 -20.72 -19.40
CA ILE A 72 -18.26 -21.84 -20.05
C ILE A 72 -19.20 -23.00 -20.46
N THR A 73 -20.50 -22.88 -20.28
CA THR A 73 -21.43 -23.94 -20.76
C THR A 73 -21.42 -24.16 -22.28
N ASN A 74 -20.70 -23.34 -23.09
CA ASN A 74 -20.68 -23.42 -24.56
C ASN A 74 -19.30 -23.33 -25.23
N ALA A 75 -18.17 -23.44 -24.54
CA ALA A 75 -16.86 -23.42 -25.20
C ALA A 75 -15.89 -24.44 -24.59
N LYS A 76 -15.20 -25.20 -25.46
CA LYS A 76 -14.15 -26.16 -25.07
C LYS A 76 -13.10 -25.45 -24.20
N ALA A 77 -13.01 -25.88 -22.95
CA ALA A 77 -12.09 -25.33 -21.94
C ALA A 77 -10.64 -25.55 -22.37
N SER A 78 -9.94 -24.50 -22.74
CA SER A 78 -8.49 -24.49 -22.65
C SER A 78 -8.12 -24.41 -21.16
N ARG A 79 -7.41 -25.45 -20.68
CA ARG A 79 -6.82 -25.48 -19.32
C ARG A 79 -5.66 -24.49 -19.23
N GLY A 80 -5.96 -23.20 -19.19
CA GLY A 80 -5.03 -22.18 -18.74
C GLY A 80 -5.12 -22.11 -17.23
N SER A 81 -4.01 -22.20 -16.52
CA SER A 81 -3.86 -21.85 -15.10
C SER A 81 -4.47 -20.45 -14.91
N GLY A 82 -5.73 -20.40 -14.47
CA GLY A 82 -6.43 -19.14 -14.29
C GLY A 82 -5.82 -18.42 -13.08
N SER A 83 -4.97 -17.45 -13.33
CA SER A 83 -4.53 -16.49 -12.31
C SER A 83 -5.75 -16.08 -11.47
N GLU A 84 -5.64 -16.25 -10.16
CA GLU A 84 -6.67 -15.88 -9.17
C GLU A 84 -6.73 -14.35 -9.00
N THR A 85 -7.01 -13.63 -10.10
CA THR A 85 -7.01 -12.17 -10.15
C THR A 85 -8.39 -11.58 -9.83
N SER A 86 -8.40 -10.40 -9.24
CA SER A 86 -9.58 -9.56 -9.03
C SER A 86 -9.27 -8.12 -9.47
N ILE A 87 -10.27 -7.25 -9.50
CA ILE A 87 -10.05 -5.82 -9.76
C ILE A 87 -9.10 -5.19 -8.72
N ILE A 88 -9.06 -5.71 -7.50
CA ILE A 88 -8.14 -5.24 -6.46
C ILE A 88 -6.69 -5.51 -6.85
N THR A 89 -6.38 -6.74 -7.30
CA THR A 89 -5.02 -7.06 -7.77
C THR A 89 -4.69 -6.38 -9.09
N GLU A 90 -5.67 -6.13 -9.95
CA GLU A 90 -5.46 -5.39 -11.20
C GLU A 90 -5.10 -3.92 -10.94
N LEU A 91 -5.70 -3.30 -9.91
CA LEU A 91 -5.46 -1.89 -9.58
C LEU A 91 -4.24 -1.68 -8.68
N PHE A 92 -4.09 -2.49 -7.63
CA PHE A 92 -3.18 -2.20 -6.52
C PHE A 92 -1.97 -3.15 -6.43
N GLU A 93 -1.96 -4.30 -7.14
CA GLU A 93 -0.87 -5.25 -7.02
C GLU A 93 0.28 -4.91 -7.96
N GLY A 94 1.41 -4.58 -7.35
CA GLY A 94 2.71 -4.51 -7.99
C GLY A 94 3.56 -5.76 -7.69
N GLN A 95 4.74 -5.83 -8.30
CA GLN A 95 5.74 -6.85 -8.05
C GLN A 95 7.11 -6.22 -7.85
N LEU A 96 7.80 -6.65 -6.81
CA LEU A 96 9.23 -6.46 -6.59
C LEU A 96 9.97 -7.73 -6.99
N THR A 97 11.20 -7.57 -7.43
CA THR A 97 12.15 -8.67 -7.53
C THR A 97 13.38 -8.30 -6.72
N TYR A 98 13.75 -9.19 -5.80
CA TYR A 98 14.98 -9.05 -5.02
C TYR A 98 16.07 -9.88 -5.68
N ASP A 99 17.14 -9.22 -6.11
CA ASP A 99 18.37 -9.83 -6.57
C ASP A 99 19.25 -10.09 -5.36
N ILE A 100 19.45 -11.37 -5.02
CA ILE A 100 20.23 -11.83 -3.88
C ILE A 100 21.52 -12.42 -4.40
N THR A 101 22.63 -11.72 -4.20
CA THR A 101 23.97 -12.11 -4.68
C THR A 101 24.82 -12.60 -3.53
N CYS A 102 25.20 -13.87 -3.56
CA CYS A 102 26.18 -14.42 -2.62
C CYS A 102 27.52 -13.70 -2.75
N LEU A 103 28.06 -13.17 -1.65
CA LEU A 103 29.32 -12.40 -1.70
C LEU A 103 30.56 -13.28 -1.88
N GLU A 104 30.47 -14.58 -1.59
CA GLU A 104 31.56 -15.54 -1.81
C GLU A 104 31.62 -15.99 -3.27
N CYS A 105 30.61 -16.69 -3.76
CA CYS A 105 30.63 -17.28 -5.11
C CYS A 105 30.04 -16.40 -6.22
N LYS A 106 29.55 -15.21 -5.89
CA LYS A 106 28.98 -14.21 -6.80
C LYS A 106 27.75 -14.68 -7.59
N ILE A 107 27.14 -15.79 -7.23
CA ILE A 107 25.88 -16.21 -7.85
C ILE A 107 24.74 -15.35 -7.34
N THR A 108 23.91 -14.88 -8.27
CA THR A 108 22.67 -14.13 -8.00
C THR A 108 21.47 -15.05 -8.18
N THR A 109 20.53 -14.98 -7.24
CA THR A 109 19.21 -15.58 -7.31
C THR A 109 18.16 -14.51 -7.23
N ASN A 110 17.07 -14.66 -7.98
CA ASN A 110 15.99 -13.68 -8.05
C ASN A 110 14.80 -14.19 -7.24
N ARG A 111 14.26 -13.35 -6.38
CA ARG A 111 13.07 -13.64 -5.57
C ARG A 111 11.97 -12.62 -5.88
N PRO A 112 10.92 -13.01 -6.63
CA PRO A 112 9.77 -12.15 -6.84
C PRO A 112 8.88 -12.10 -5.59
N GLU A 113 8.31 -10.93 -5.32
CA GLU A 113 7.39 -10.68 -4.21
C GLU A 113 6.30 -9.70 -4.66
N SER A 114 5.01 -10.07 -4.50
CA SER A 114 3.89 -9.18 -4.76
C SER A 114 3.64 -8.25 -3.59
N PHE A 115 3.22 -7.02 -3.88
CA PHE A 115 2.85 -6.03 -2.88
C PHE A 115 1.58 -5.29 -3.30
N THR A 116 0.81 -4.81 -2.35
CA THR A 116 -0.30 -3.85 -2.54
C THR A 116 0.00 -2.51 -1.88
N VAL A 117 0.86 -2.50 -0.87
CA VAL A 117 1.33 -1.32 -0.15
C VAL A 117 2.84 -1.42 0.02
N LEU A 118 3.58 -0.40 -0.38
CA LEU A 118 5.02 -0.29 -0.11
C LEU A 118 5.26 0.51 1.17
N SER A 119 5.80 -0.14 2.18
CA SER A 119 6.15 0.48 3.46
C SER A 119 7.57 1.06 3.40
N LEU A 120 7.67 2.36 3.21
CA LEU A 120 8.93 3.07 3.05
C LEU A 120 9.53 3.47 4.40
N PRO A 121 10.84 3.30 4.60
CA PRO A 121 11.54 3.84 5.76
C PRO A 121 11.51 5.37 5.68
N VAL A 122 11.36 6.02 6.84
CA VAL A 122 11.43 7.46 6.97
C VAL A 122 12.79 7.80 7.60
N PRO A 123 13.68 8.54 6.91
CA PRO A 123 14.95 8.96 7.49
C PRO A 123 14.72 9.83 8.74
N SER A 124 15.49 9.58 9.80
CA SER A 124 15.45 10.37 11.05
C SER A 124 16.15 11.73 10.85
N LYS A 125 15.49 12.63 10.11
CA LYS A 125 15.91 13.99 9.80
C LYS A 125 14.77 14.95 10.11
N SER A 126 15.04 16.26 10.11
CA SER A 126 14.00 17.29 10.25
C SER A 126 13.04 17.30 9.04
N ALA A 127 13.58 17.12 7.84
CA ALA A 127 12.81 17.03 6.59
C ALA A 127 13.50 16.11 5.58
N CYS A 128 12.72 15.50 4.69
CA CYS A 128 13.18 14.70 3.56
C CYS A 128 12.13 14.71 2.43
N SER A 129 12.49 14.19 1.27
CA SER A 129 11.54 13.98 0.17
C SER A 129 11.04 12.53 0.13
N LEU A 130 9.94 12.29 -0.59
CA LEU A 130 9.48 10.93 -0.90
C LEU A 130 10.56 10.16 -1.67
N GLN A 131 11.31 10.85 -2.54
CA GLN A 131 12.43 10.27 -3.27
C GLN A 131 13.54 9.79 -2.33
N ASP A 132 13.83 10.52 -1.23
CA ASP A 132 14.79 10.06 -0.22
C ASP A 132 14.31 8.77 0.46
N CYS A 133 13.01 8.68 0.77
CA CYS A 133 12.41 7.46 1.33
C CYS A 133 12.48 6.28 0.33
N LEU A 134 12.20 6.52 -0.94
CA LEU A 134 12.32 5.52 -2.01
C LEU A 134 13.77 5.09 -2.20
N GLN A 135 14.71 6.03 -2.23
CA GLN A 135 16.14 5.73 -2.34
C GLN A 135 16.62 4.86 -1.17
N CYS A 136 16.20 5.17 0.06
CA CYS A 136 16.50 4.34 1.23
C CYS A 136 15.91 2.94 1.11
N PHE A 137 14.69 2.81 0.57
CA PHE A 137 14.03 1.50 0.41
C PHE A 137 14.71 0.63 -0.65
N PHE A 138 15.13 1.23 -1.78
CA PHE A 138 15.71 0.53 -2.92
C PHE A 138 17.25 0.51 -2.92
N GLN A 139 17.91 1.08 -1.91
CA GLN A 139 19.35 0.95 -1.79
C GLN A 139 19.74 -0.53 -1.60
N GLN A 140 20.92 -0.87 -2.11
CA GLN A 140 21.48 -2.21 -1.88
C GLN A 140 21.82 -2.39 -0.40
N ASP A 141 21.35 -3.49 0.19
CA ASP A 141 21.67 -3.90 1.55
C ASP A 141 22.58 -5.13 1.57
N THR A 142 23.25 -5.38 2.70
CA THR A 142 24.11 -6.53 2.88
C THR A 142 23.62 -7.36 4.07
N LEU A 143 23.28 -8.62 3.79
CA LEU A 143 22.88 -9.60 4.79
C LEU A 143 24.13 -10.28 5.36
N THR A 144 24.40 -10.05 6.65
CA THR A 144 25.57 -10.58 7.36
C THR A 144 25.15 -11.23 8.69
N TRP A 145 26.05 -11.94 9.32
CA TRP A 145 25.87 -12.56 10.64
C TRP A 145 24.62 -13.45 10.71
N ASN A 146 23.66 -13.11 11.56
CA ASN A 146 22.43 -13.88 11.74
C ASN A 146 21.48 -13.82 10.53
N ASN A 147 21.69 -12.88 9.61
CA ASN A 147 20.89 -12.68 8.41
C ASN A 147 21.50 -13.29 7.15
N GLN A 148 22.59 -14.06 7.29
CA GLN A 148 23.24 -14.77 6.17
C GLN A 148 22.25 -15.66 5.43
N ILE A 149 22.43 -15.78 4.11
CA ILE A 149 21.67 -16.71 3.26
C ILE A 149 22.33 -18.09 3.24
N HIS A 150 21.55 -19.14 3.07
CA HIS A 150 22.11 -20.45 2.71
C HIS A 150 22.35 -20.49 1.19
N CYS A 151 23.61 -20.38 0.79
CA CYS A 151 23.98 -20.43 -0.62
C CYS A 151 24.03 -21.88 -1.11
N SER A 152 23.21 -22.20 -2.13
CA SER A 152 23.15 -23.57 -2.69
C SER A 152 24.46 -24.00 -3.33
N ARG A 153 25.24 -23.07 -3.91
CA ARG A 153 26.54 -23.38 -4.52
C ARG A 153 27.65 -23.57 -3.48
N CYS A 154 27.70 -22.74 -2.44
CA CYS A 154 28.70 -22.85 -1.39
C CYS A 154 28.36 -23.95 -0.40
N GLY A 155 27.11 -24.41 -0.32
CA GLY A 155 26.61 -25.40 0.63
C GLY A 155 26.56 -24.95 2.09
N THR A 156 26.82 -23.66 2.35
CA THR A 156 26.94 -23.08 3.70
C THR A 156 26.27 -21.71 3.76
N LYS A 157 26.11 -21.16 4.98
CA LYS A 157 25.67 -19.79 5.20
C LYS A 157 26.73 -18.81 4.69
N GLN A 158 26.31 -17.82 3.93
CA GLN A 158 27.17 -16.79 3.33
C GLN A 158 26.53 -15.41 3.44
N ASP A 159 27.39 -14.40 3.49
CA ASP A 159 26.97 -13.01 3.35
C ASP A 159 26.45 -12.78 1.93
N ALA A 160 25.42 -11.92 1.81
CA ALA A 160 24.79 -11.64 0.52
C ALA A 160 24.47 -10.17 0.37
N ALA A 161 24.65 -9.64 -0.83
CA ALA A 161 24.08 -8.38 -1.23
C ALA A 161 22.64 -8.57 -1.72
N VAL A 162 21.73 -7.70 -1.30
CA VAL A 162 20.32 -7.74 -1.70
C VAL A 162 19.94 -6.40 -2.30
N LYS A 163 19.32 -6.41 -3.48
CA LYS A 163 18.80 -5.23 -4.13
C LYS A 163 17.38 -5.50 -4.63
N GLY A 164 16.41 -4.69 -4.19
CA GLY A 164 15.04 -4.73 -4.70
C GLY A 164 14.88 -3.86 -5.93
N THR A 165 14.03 -4.28 -6.86
CA THR A 165 13.59 -3.48 -8.02
C THR A 165 12.11 -3.71 -8.28
N ILE A 166 11.40 -2.69 -8.78
CA ILE A 166 10.00 -2.84 -9.22
C ILE A 166 10.03 -3.52 -10.60
N THR A 167 9.45 -4.71 -10.70
CA THR A 167 9.31 -5.44 -11.96
C THR A 167 7.93 -5.32 -12.57
N LYS A 168 6.91 -4.98 -11.76
CA LYS A 168 5.56 -4.63 -12.21
C LYS A 168 5.05 -3.49 -11.35
N ALA A 169 4.75 -2.35 -11.95
CA ALA A 169 4.10 -1.25 -11.27
C ALA A 169 2.57 -1.46 -11.27
N PRO A 170 1.86 -1.19 -10.15
CA PRO A 170 0.40 -1.23 -10.10
C PRO A 170 -0.20 0.01 -10.79
N GLN A 171 -1.49 0.00 -11.10
CA GLN A 171 -2.18 1.19 -11.61
C GLN A 171 -2.31 2.28 -10.54
N ILE A 172 -2.51 1.87 -9.28
CA ILE A 172 -2.53 2.75 -8.11
C ILE A 172 -1.47 2.22 -7.15
N ILE A 173 -0.44 3.03 -6.89
CA ILE A 173 0.59 2.67 -5.92
C ILE A 173 0.31 3.34 -4.58
N ILE A 174 0.40 2.55 -3.50
CA ILE A 174 0.17 3.02 -2.13
C ILE A 174 1.49 2.97 -1.38
N PHE A 175 1.92 4.13 -0.88
CA PHE A 175 3.07 4.21 0.01
C PHE A 175 2.60 4.38 1.45
N HIS A 176 3.14 3.54 2.33
CA HIS A 176 3.05 3.71 3.77
C HIS A 176 4.37 4.28 4.28
N LEU A 177 4.32 5.39 4.98
CA LEU A 177 5.47 6.04 5.60
C LEU A 177 5.67 5.49 7.00
N LYS A 178 6.73 4.70 7.21
CA LYS A 178 7.03 4.04 8.51
C LYS A 178 7.44 5.08 9.56
N ARG A 179 6.45 5.81 10.09
CA ARG A 179 6.67 6.84 11.11
C ARG A 179 6.77 6.31 12.52
N PHE A 180 6.24 5.11 12.78
CA PHE A 180 6.27 4.48 14.09
C PHE A 180 7.43 3.49 14.17
N GLU A 181 8.34 3.74 15.12
CA GLU A 181 9.51 2.89 15.35
C GLU A 181 9.71 2.61 16.84
N TRP A 182 10.41 1.54 17.15
CA TRP A 182 10.81 1.22 18.49
C TRP A 182 12.10 1.97 18.82
N GLN A 183 12.05 2.88 19.80
CA GLN A 183 13.21 3.55 20.39
C GLN A 183 13.50 2.91 21.76
N GLY A 184 14.31 1.84 21.75
CA GLY A 184 14.54 1.04 22.94
C GLY A 184 13.27 0.30 23.40
N LYS A 185 12.72 0.66 24.57
CA LYS A 185 11.48 0.06 25.12
C LYS A 185 10.21 0.86 24.77
N HIS A 186 10.34 2.01 24.14
CA HIS A 186 9.22 2.90 23.82
C HIS A 186 8.99 2.95 22.31
N LYS A 187 7.72 2.97 21.90
CA LYS A 187 7.34 3.30 20.54
C LYS A 187 7.36 4.82 20.37
N GLY A 188 8.15 5.31 19.43
CA GLY A 188 8.21 6.72 19.05
C GLY A 188 7.55 6.96 17.70
N LYS A 189 7.10 8.19 17.47
CA LYS A 189 6.63 8.66 16.17
C LYS A 189 7.64 9.63 15.58
N LEU A 190 8.13 9.34 14.38
CA LEU A 190 8.99 10.24 13.63
C LEU A 190 8.18 11.44 13.10
N SER A 191 8.62 12.64 13.48
CA SER A 191 8.03 13.92 13.09
C SER A 191 8.65 14.52 11.83
N THR A 192 9.47 13.76 11.09
CA THR A 192 10.13 14.21 9.86
C THR A 192 9.10 14.75 8.86
N ASP A 193 9.29 15.98 8.41
CA ASP A 193 8.50 16.54 7.31
C ASP A 193 8.88 15.86 6.00
N ILE A 194 7.89 15.29 5.32
CA ILE A 194 8.11 14.60 4.04
C ILE A 194 7.48 15.41 2.92
N CYS A 195 8.32 15.90 2.02
CA CYS A 195 7.90 16.55 0.80
C CYS A 195 7.59 15.48 -0.26
N TYR A 196 6.39 15.51 -0.84
CA TYR A 196 5.95 14.57 -1.87
C TYR A 196 5.28 15.30 -3.04
N PRO A 197 5.54 14.90 -4.30
CA PRO A 197 4.97 15.57 -5.46
C PRO A 197 3.46 15.32 -5.55
N LEU A 198 2.69 16.31 -6.04
CA LEU A 198 1.26 16.14 -6.33
C LEU A 198 1.01 15.53 -7.72
N SER A 199 2.00 15.61 -8.60
CA SER A 199 2.01 15.04 -9.96
C SER A 199 3.42 14.61 -10.33
N ASP A 200 3.56 13.88 -11.42
CA ASP A 200 4.83 13.56 -12.07
C ASP A 200 5.80 12.79 -11.17
N LEU A 201 5.26 11.89 -10.32
CA LEU A 201 6.10 10.97 -9.55
C LEU A 201 6.69 9.92 -10.49
N ASP A 202 8.01 9.97 -10.69
CA ASP A 202 8.77 9.03 -11.51
C ASP A 202 9.35 7.89 -10.66
N LEU A 203 8.98 6.66 -10.99
CA LEU A 203 9.50 5.43 -10.38
C LEU A 203 10.51 4.69 -11.28
N SER A 204 10.84 5.22 -12.45
CA SER A 204 11.80 4.62 -13.40
C SER A 204 13.15 4.31 -12.77
N PRO A 205 13.72 5.16 -11.85
CA PRO A 205 15.00 4.86 -11.21
C PRO A 205 15.02 3.59 -10.35
N TYR A 206 13.83 3.14 -9.92
CA TYR A 206 13.67 1.98 -9.03
C TYR A 206 13.13 0.75 -9.76
N SER A 207 12.97 0.82 -11.08
CA SER A 207 12.33 -0.20 -11.89
C SER A 207 13.35 -1.05 -12.66
N SER A 208 13.05 -2.33 -12.89
CA SER A 208 13.75 -3.14 -13.88
C SER A 208 13.27 -2.79 -15.28
N PRO A 209 14.18 -2.69 -16.30
CA PRO A 209 13.80 -2.18 -17.62
C PRO A 209 12.79 -3.11 -18.31
N PRO A 210 11.88 -2.57 -19.11
CA PRO A 210 11.42 -1.19 -19.05
C PRO A 210 10.00 -1.15 -18.48
N LEU A 211 9.80 -0.56 -17.33
CA LEU A 211 8.47 0.01 -17.07
C LEU A 211 8.25 1.04 -18.18
N CYS A 212 7.09 1.03 -18.80
CA CYS A 212 6.74 1.97 -19.85
C CYS A 212 7.14 3.39 -19.42
N ARG A 213 7.81 4.13 -20.31
CA ARG A 213 8.26 5.51 -20.07
C ARG A 213 7.15 6.49 -19.67
N ASP A 214 5.88 6.04 -19.70
CA ASP A 214 4.69 6.85 -19.51
C ASP A 214 3.99 6.61 -18.14
N ALA A 215 4.62 5.89 -17.21
CA ALA A 215 4.05 5.66 -15.87
C ALA A 215 4.37 6.84 -14.94
N GLU A 216 3.82 8.01 -15.24
CA GLU A 216 3.80 9.15 -14.33
C GLU A 216 2.64 9.00 -13.36
N TYR A 217 2.94 8.97 -12.08
CA TYR A 217 1.93 8.87 -11.04
C TYR A 217 1.52 10.25 -10.52
N SER A 218 0.23 10.46 -10.35
CA SER A 218 -0.32 11.66 -9.73
C SER A 218 -1.03 11.32 -8.42
N LEU A 219 -0.76 12.10 -7.39
CA LEU A 219 -1.36 11.92 -6.08
C LEU A 219 -2.89 12.09 -6.15
N CYS A 220 -3.63 11.10 -5.67
CA CYS A 220 -5.09 11.11 -5.63
C CYS A 220 -5.66 11.15 -4.21
N ALA A 221 -4.92 10.64 -3.21
CA ALA A 221 -5.33 10.74 -1.82
C ALA A 221 -4.15 10.69 -0.85
N VAL A 222 -4.35 11.26 0.33
CA VAL A 222 -3.43 11.22 1.47
C VAL A 222 -4.22 10.86 2.73
N VAL A 223 -3.73 9.89 3.48
CA VAL A 223 -4.18 9.68 4.87
C VAL A 223 -3.15 10.31 5.79
N ASN A 224 -3.60 11.25 6.60
CA ASN A 224 -2.80 11.92 7.61
C ASN A 224 -3.04 11.29 8.98
N HIS A 225 -2.02 11.30 9.82
CA HIS A 225 -2.12 10.92 11.23
C HIS A 225 -1.50 11.99 12.12
N THR A 226 -2.26 12.50 13.08
CA THR A 226 -1.81 13.45 14.11
C THR A 226 -1.82 12.77 15.49
N GLY A 227 -1.04 13.28 16.43
CA GLY A 227 -0.92 12.69 17.76
C GLY A 227 0.05 11.51 17.84
N PHE A 228 -0.11 10.67 18.85
CA PHE A 228 0.74 9.53 19.16
C PHE A 228 0.13 8.22 18.66
N LEU A 229 0.84 7.10 18.86
CA LEU A 229 0.37 5.77 18.40
C LEU A 229 -0.92 5.35 19.10
N ASP A 230 -0.99 5.58 20.41
CA ASP A 230 -2.09 5.11 21.28
C ASP A 230 -3.17 6.21 21.49
N ASP A 231 -2.92 7.43 21.03
CA ASP A 231 -3.83 8.58 21.14
C ASP A 231 -3.60 9.52 19.96
N GLY A 232 -4.17 9.17 18.83
CA GLY A 232 -4.02 9.89 17.57
C GLY A 232 -5.34 10.07 16.85
N HIS A 233 -5.28 10.80 15.74
CA HIS A 233 -6.43 11.05 14.88
C HIS A 233 -6.04 10.96 13.41
N TYR A 234 -6.86 10.27 12.61
CA TYR A 234 -6.70 10.18 11.16
C TYR A 234 -7.62 11.14 10.44
N THR A 235 -7.11 11.79 9.42
CA THR A 235 -7.89 12.55 8.44
C THR A 235 -7.47 12.13 7.03
N ALA A 236 -8.36 12.29 6.06
CA ALA A 236 -8.03 12.01 4.66
C ALA A 236 -8.14 13.25 3.79
N PHE A 237 -7.22 13.41 2.84
CA PHE A 237 -7.32 14.35 1.75
C PHE A 237 -7.55 13.57 0.47
N CYS A 238 -8.60 13.90 -0.27
CA CYS A 238 -8.95 13.20 -1.50
C CYS A 238 -9.15 14.19 -2.65
N LYS A 239 -8.62 13.85 -3.82
CA LYS A 239 -8.79 14.62 -5.05
C LYS A 239 -10.03 14.13 -5.79
N HIS A 240 -10.98 15.01 -6.03
CA HIS A 240 -12.17 14.66 -6.78
C HIS A 240 -11.81 14.40 -8.26
N SER A 241 -12.19 13.25 -8.79
CA SER A 241 -11.74 12.77 -10.10
C SER A 241 -12.15 13.68 -11.27
N VAL A 242 -13.31 14.33 -11.20
CA VAL A 242 -13.84 15.20 -12.26
C VAL A 242 -13.37 16.64 -12.08
N THR A 243 -13.65 17.25 -10.92
CA THR A 243 -13.37 18.67 -10.67
C THR A 243 -11.91 18.96 -10.35
N LYS A 244 -11.12 17.93 -10.07
CA LYS A 244 -9.72 18.02 -9.65
C LYS A 244 -9.47 18.82 -8.36
N ASN A 245 -10.54 19.21 -7.66
CA ASN A 245 -10.46 19.87 -6.36
C ASN A 245 -10.07 18.89 -5.28
N TRP A 246 -9.36 19.36 -4.26
CA TRP A 246 -9.03 18.60 -3.07
C TRP A 246 -10.02 18.87 -1.95
N TYR A 247 -10.35 17.83 -1.20
CA TYR A 247 -11.24 17.87 -0.04
C TYR A 247 -10.58 17.17 1.14
N ARG A 248 -10.70 17.80 2.31
CA ARG A 248 -10.33 17.20 3.60
C ARG A 248 -11.57 16.53 4.18
N PHE A 249 -11.40 15.29 4.58
CA PHE A 249 -12.36 14.48 5.33
C PHE A 249 -11.85 14.34 6.75
N ASP A 250 -12.63 14.79 7.72
CA ASP A 250 -12.32 14.79 9.14
C ASP A 250 -13.60 14.39 9.87
N ASP A 251 -13.73 13.09 10.15
CA ASP A 251 -14.94 12.45 10.64
C ASP A 251 -16.17 12.83 9.77
N ALA A 252 -17.14 13.53 10.37
CA ALA A 252 -18.36 13.98 9.68
C ALA A 252 -18.17 15.28 8.88
N GLN A 253 -16.98 15.89 8.91
CA GLN A 253 -16.73 17.18 8.26
C GLN A 253 -15.97 17.02 6.95
N ILE A 254 -16.49 17.64 5.90
CA ILE A 254 -15.84 17.72 4.59
C ILE A 254 -15.59 19.19 4.27
N THR A 255 -14.34 19.52 3.97
CA THR A 255 -13.96 20.90 3.61
C THR A 255 -13.12 20.89 2.34
N LYS A 256 -13.41 21.83 1.41
CA LYS A 256 -12.54 22.05 0.24
C LYS A 256 -11.24 22.70 0.69
N ILE A 257 -10.11 22.19 0.21
CA ILE A 257 -8.77 22.70 0.52
C ILE A 257 -8.03 23.11 -0.76
N ALA A 258 -7.06 24.00 -0.60
CA ALA A 258 -6.17 24.40 -1.70
C ALA A 258 -5.13 23.32 -1.98
N ASN A 259 -4.63 23.24 -3.22
CA ASN A 259 -3.54 22.31 -3.58
C ASN A 259 -2.29 22.50 -2.68
N SER A 260 -1.98 23.74 -2.32
CA SER A 260 -0.86 24.07 -1.41
C SER A 260 -1.02 23.53 0.01
N SER A 261 -2.23 23.16 0.40
CA SER A 261 -2.53 22.62 1.74
C SER A 261 -2.54 21.08 1.78
N VAL A 262 -2.35 20.42 0.63
CA VAL A 262 -2.36 18.95 0.55
C VAL A 262 -1.10 18.34 1.17
N GLN A 263 0.04 19.02 1.00
CA GLN A 263 1.31 18.58 1.54
C GLN A 263 1.42 18.95 3.02
N THR A 264 1.50 17.93 3.88
CA THR A 264 1.57 18.12 5.34
C THR A 264 2.61 17.20 5.97
N GLY A 265 3.18 17.62 7.11
CA GLY A 265 4.06 16.77 7.92
C GLY A 265 3.35 15.58 8.57
N ALA A 266 2.01 15.52 8.52
CA ALA A 266 1.19 14.47 9.09
C ALA A 266 0.92 13.29 8.13
N ALA A 267 1.39 13.35 6.89
CA ALA A 267 1.17 12.29 5.89
C ALA A 267 1.63 10.92 6.40
N TYR A 268 0.75 9.91 6.28
CA TYR A 268 0.97 8.54 6.73
C TYR A 268 0.82 7.52 5.60
N LEU A 269 -0.24 7.65 4.78
CA LEU A 269 -0.42 6.89 3.54
C LEU A 269 -0.55 7.86 2.36
N LEU A 270 0.10 7.52 1.25
CA LEU A 270 0.03 8.27 0.00
C LEU A 270 -0.49 7.36 -1.10
N PHE A 271 -1.48 7.81 -1.85
CA PHE A 271 -2.10 7.07 -2.97
C PHE A 271 -1.81 7.82 -4.27
N TYR A 272 -1.08 7.18 -5.15
CA TYR A 272 -0.72 7.68 -6.46
C TYR A 272 -1.34 6.88 -7.59
#